data_82b31c0392ad598eb0b247b50d3ab2cd
#
_entry.id   82b31c0392ad598eb0b247b50d3ab2cd
#
_cell.length_a   1.000
_cell.length_b   1.000
_cell.length_c   1.000
_cell.angle_alpha   90.00
_cell.angle_beta   90.00
_cell.angle_gamma   90.00
#
_symmetry.space_group_name_H-M   'P 1'
#
loop_
_entity.id
_entity.type
_entity.pdbx_description
1 polymer ?
#
loop_
_entity_poly.entity_id
_entity_poly.type
_entity_poly.pdbx_seq_one_letter_code
_entity_poly.pdbx_strand_id
1 'polypeptide(L)'
;MVYGVRLSQQKLPRLLLPLTTIGYAAPGAVLAVGILIPLAAFDNALADFILAFTGREIGLILTGTSFAVILAYFVRFFAIAQGAADTAMERVSPNLSQAARSLGRSKREILVQIFLPLIKGSLGSALVLVFVDCVKELPATMLLRPFNFSTLATRTHDQASL
;
A
#
# COMPACT_ATOMS: atom_id res chain seq x y z
N MET A 1 -1.93 3.41 11.46
CA MET A 1 -2.55 4.64 10.94
C MET A 1 -3.98 4.79 11.46
N VAL A 2 -4.94 3.92 11.12
CA VAL A 2 -6.36 3.99 11.51
C VAL A 2 -6.57 4.18 13.03
N TYR A 3 -5.93 3.36 13.86
CA TYR A 3 -6.01 3.50 15.33
C TYR A 3 -5.48 4.85 15.83
N GLY A 4 -4.39 5.33 15.26
CA GLY A 4 -3.81 6.64 15.60
C GLY A 4 -4.72 7.81 15.25
N VAL A 5 -5.39 7.75 14.09
CA VAL A 5 -6.34 8.77 13.64
C VAL A 5 -7.56 8.85 14.54
N ARG A 6 -8.07 7.69 14.99
CA ARG A 6 -9.23 7.63 15.89
C ARG A 6 -8.93 8.13 17.30
N LEU A 7 -7.70 7.94 17.78
CA LEU A 7 -7.28 8.40 19.10
C LEU A 7 -6.73 9.83 19.11
N SER A 8 -6.31 10.34 17.95
CA SER A 8 -5.86 11.72 17.81
C SER A 8 -7.04 12.60 17.44
N GLN A 9 -7.22 13.68 18.18
CA GLN A 9 -8.20 14.72 17.83
C GLN A 9 -7.67 15.67 16.73
N GLN A 10 -6.53 15.34 16.13
CA GLN A 10 -5.89 16.20 15.12
C GLN A 10 -6.65 16.11 13.80
N LYS A 11 -6.87 17.26 13.16
CA LYS A 11 -7.59 17.38 11.88
C LYS A 11 -6.78 16.84 10.69
N LEU A 12 -5.46 16.95 10.75
CA LEU A 12 -4.54 16.62 9.67
C LEU A 12 -4.58 15.14 9.25
N PRO A 13 -4.54 14.15 10.15
CA PRO A 13 -4.69 12.74 9.79
C PRO A 13 -6.05 12.42 9.15
N ARG A 14 -7.12 13.08 9.57
CA ARG A 14 -8.46 12.90 8.99
C ARG A 14 -8.56 13.46 7.57
N LEU A 15 -7.85 14.55 7.29
CA LEU A 15 -7.83 15.16 5.94
C LEU A 15 -7.02 14.31 4.96
N LEU A 16 -6.00 13.60 5.44
CA LEU A 16 -5.14 12.75 4.60
C LEU A 16 -5.75 11.36 4.30
N LEU A 17 -6.75 10.92 5.08
CA LEU A 17 -7.41 9.63 4.86
C LEU A 17 -8.02 9.48 3.46
N PRO A 18 -8.77 10.46 2.90
CA PRO A 18 -9.33 10.35 1.55
C PRO A 18 -8.26 10.24 0.45
N LEU A 19 -7.08 10.84 0.65
CA LEU A 19 -6.00 10.76 -0.32
C LEU A 19 -5.51 9.31 -0.52
N THR A 20 -5.57 8.48 0.51
CA THR A 20 -5.16 7.08 0.41
C THR A 20 -6.14 6.23 -0.41
N THR A 21 -7.39 6.65 -0.56
CA THR A 21 -8.40 5.94 -1.35
C THR A 21 -8.30 6.21 -2.85
N ILE A 22 -7.64 7.30 -3.25
CA ILE A 22 -7.47 7.70 -4.66
C ILE A 22 -6.70 6.62 -5.44
N GLY A 23 -5.71 5.99 -4.82
CA GLY A 23 -4.90 4.94 -5.46
C GLY A 23 -5.72 3.76 -5.96
N TYR A 24 -6.79 3.38 -5.25
CA TYR A 24 -7.68 2.30 -5.68
C TYR A 24 -8.70 2.74 -6.74
N ALA A 25 -9.18 3.99 -6.65
CA ALA A 25 -10.15 4.52 -7.60
C ALA A 25 -9.55 4.74 -9.00
N ALA A 26 -8.23 4.94 -9.10
CA ALA A 26 -7.57 5.14 -10.38
C ALA A 26 -7.46 3.83 -11.18
N PRO A 27 -7.69 3.86 -12.52
CA PRO A 27 -7.36 2.73 -13.38
C PRO A 27 -5.89 2.32 -13.23
N GLY A 28 -5.61 1.00 -13.21
CA GLY A 28 -4.24 0.50 -12.98
C GLY A 28 -3.19 1.06 -13.94
N ALA A 29 -3.55 1.24 -15.22
CA ALA A 29 -2.67 1.83 -16.21
C ALA A 29 -2.35 3.31 -15.91
N VAL A 30 -3.34 4.09 -15.48
CA VAL A 30 -3.15 5.51 -15.12
C VAL A 30 -2.24 5.63 -13.90
N LEU A 31 -2.48 4.79 -12.90
CA LEU A 31 -1.65 4.74 -11.70
C LEU A 31 -0.20 4.33 -12.05
N ALA A 32 -0.03 3.36 -12.94
CA ALA A 32 1.30 2.93 -13.38
C ALA A 32 2.09 4.08 -14.04
N VAL A 33 1.46 4.82 -14.96
CA VAL A 33 2.07 5.98 -15.60
C VAL A 33 2.36 7.09 -14.58
N GLY A 34 1.41 7.34 -13.66
CA GLY A 34 1.56 8.31 -12.59
C GLY A 34 2.70 8.00 -11.62
N ILE A 35 3.07 6.72 -11.46
CA ILE A 35 4.23 6.29 -10.68
C ILE A 35 5.51 6.30 -11.54
N LEU A 36 5.43 5.84 -12.77
CA LEU A 36 6.58 5.69 -13.65
C LEU A 36 7.29 7.03 -13.92
N ILE A 37 6.52 8.09 -14.22
CA ILE A 37 7.09 9.40 -14.57
C ILE A 37 7.91 9.99 -13.41
N PRO A 38 7.39 10.18 -12.19
CA PRO A 38 8.18 10.72 -11.10
C PRO A 38 9.28 9.76 -10.63
N LEU A 39 9.07 8.44 -10.72
CA LEU A 39 10.09 7.46 -10.37
C LEU A 39 11.28 7.52 -11.35
N ALA A 40 11.02 7.62 -12.65
CA ALA A 40 12.06 7.77 -13.66
C ALA A 40 12.83 9.11 -13.52
N ALA A 41 12.12 10.19 -13.22
CA ALA A 41 12.75 11.49 -12.96
C ALA A 41 13.68 11.43 -11.73
N PHE A 42 13.22 10.79 -10.66
CA PHE A 42 14.01 10.58 -9.45
C PHE A 42 15.24 9.70 -9.73
N ASP A 43 15.06 8.62 -10.48
CA ASP A 43 16.11 7.64 -10.78
C ASP A 43 17.21 8.28 -11.66
N ASN A 44 16.83 9.08 -12.65
CA ASN A 44 17.78 9.85 -13.45
C ASN A 44 18.56 10.86 -12.59
N ALA A 45 17.87 11.64 -11.77
CA ALA A 45 18.53 12.59 -10.88
C ALA A 45 19.50 11.90 -9.90
N LEU A 46 19.15 10.72 -9.41
CA LEU A 46 20.01 9.92 -8.55
C LEU A 46 21.23 9.38 -9.31
N ALA A 47 21.05 8.91 -10.55
CA ALA A 47 22.14 8.44 -11.41
C ALA A 47 23.13 9.58 -11.73
N ASP A 48 22.62 10.76 -12.09
CA ASP A 48 23.44 11.96 -12.36
C ASP A 48 24.22 12.40 -11.10
N PHE A 49 23.56 12.36 -9.93
CA PHE A 49 24.22 12.68 -8.67
C PHE A 49 25.37 11.71 -8.36
N ILE A 50 25.15 10.41 -8.52
CA ILE A 50 26.19 9.40 -8.28
C ILE A 50 27.33 9.51 -9.30
N LEU A 51 27.01 9.77 -10.56
CA LEU A 51 28.02 10.00 -11.60
C LEU A 51 28.92 11.18 -11.25
N ALA A 52 28.33 12.30 -10.81
CA ALA A 52 29.06 13.50 -10.42
C ALA A 52 30.01 13.26 -9.23
N PHE A 53 29.64 12.40 -8.26
CA PHE A 53 30.46 12.14 -7.07
C PHE A 53 31.43 10.98 -7.22
N THR A 54 31.09 9.96 -7.99
CA THR A 54 31.89 8.72 -8.07
C THR A 54 32.54 8.50 -9.43
N GLY A 55 32.15 9.24 -10.45
CA GLY A 55 32.60 9.04 -11.84
C GLY A 55 32.10 7.73 -12.45
N ARG A 56 31.13 7.03 -11.83
CA ARG A 56 30.60 5.76 -12.32
C ARG A 56 29.17 5.92 -12.81
N GLU A 57 28.90 5.41 -13.99
CA GLU A 57 27.53 5.26 -14.51
C GLU A 57 26.87 4.03 -13.90
N ILE A 58 25.82 4.22 -13.12
CA ILE A 58 25.08 3.12 -12.47
C ILE A 58 23.79 2.76 -13.20
N GLY A 59 23.35 3.58 -14.17
CA GLY A 59 22.06 3.42 -14.83
C GLY A 59 20.86 3.64 -13.90
N LEU A 60 19.70 3.17 -14.33
CA LEU A 60 18.47 3.26 -13.54
C LEU A 60 18.43 2.13 -12.51
N ILE A 61 18.13 2.48 -11.24
CA ILE A 61 18.14 1.53 -10.11
C ILE A 61 16.72 1.08 -9.74
N LEU A 62 15.74 1.97 -9.85
CA LEU A 62 14.36 1.72 -9.41
C LEU A 62 13.44 1.44 -10.59
N THR A 63 13.58 2.21 -11.66
CA THR A 63 12.76 2.08 -12.87
C THR A 63 13.14 0.82 -13.64
N GLY A 64 12.13 0.08 -14.09
CA GLY A 64 12.36 -1.20 -14.78
C GLY A 64 12.76 -2.35 -13.85
N THR A 65 12.58 -2.20 -12.55
CA THR A 65 12.78 -3.26 -11.56
C THR A 65 11.47 -3.68 -10.90
N SER A 66 11.48 -4.77 -10.15
CA SER A 66 10.33 -5.22 -9.36
C SER A 66 9.87 -4.18 -8.33
N PHE A 67 10.73 -3.24 -7.95
CA PHE A 67 10.40 -2.16 -7.03
C PHE A 67 9.23 -1.30 -7.53
N ALA A 68 9.23 -0.93 -8.82
CA ALA A 68 8.16 -0.13 -9.42
C ALA A 68 6.80 -0.86 -9.34
N VAL A 69 6.79 -2.17 -9.60
CA VAL A 69 5.58 -3.01 -9.48
C VAL A 69 5.09 -3.07 -8.03
N ILE A 70 6.01 -3.32 -7.08
CA ILE A 70 5.68 -3.40 -5.64
C ILE A 70 5.13 -2.06 -5.15
N LEU A 71 5.74 -0.95 -5.55
CA LEU A 71 5.28 0.39 -5.19
C LEU A 71 3.86 0.65 -5.72
N ALA A 72 3.59 0.29 -6.98
CA ALA A 72 2.26 0.42 -7.56
C ALA A 72 1.21 -0.42 -6.82
N TYR A 73 1.53 -1.65 -6.47
CA TYR A 73 0.67 -2.53 -5.70
C TYR A 73 0.42 -1.96 -4.30
N PHE A 74 1.47 -1.47 -3.64
CA PHE A 74 1.34 -0.85 -2.34
C PHE A 74 0.38 0.35 -2.38
N VAL A 75 0.59 1.28 -3.30
CA VAL A 75 -0.26 2.47 -3.44
C VAL A 75 -1.70 2.08 -3.77
N ARG A 76 -1.90 1.12 -4.68
CA ARG A 76 -3.22 0.70 -5.14
C ARG A 76 -4.01 -0.03 -4.06
N PHE A 77 -3.40 -1.02 -3.42
CA PHE A 77 -4.10 -1.92 -2.50
C PHE A 77 -4.07 -1.45 -1.04
N PHE A 78 -3.28 -0.42 -0.74
CA PHE A 78 -3.27 0.18 0.60
C PHE A 78 -4.65 0.68 1.04
N ALA A 79 -5.42 1.24 0.11
CA ALA A 79 -6.78 1.72 0.36
C ALA A 79 -7.73 0.60 0.83
N ILE A 80 -7.64 -0.59 0.23
CA ILE A 80 -8.46 -1.75 0.61
C ILE A 80 -8.09 -2.19 2.03
N ALA A 81 -6.81 -2.35 2.30
CA ALA A 81 -6.32 -2.75 3.62
C ALA A 81 -6.72 -1.73 4.70
N GLN A 82 -6.60 -0.44 4.39
CA GLN A 82 -6.99 0.64 5.28
C GLN A 82 -8.50 0.65 5.53
N GLY A 83 -9.33 0.57 4.49
CA GLY A 83 -10.79 0.56 4.61
C GLY A 83 -11.29 -0.65 5.41
N ALA A 84 -10.71 -1.82 5.20
CA ALA A 84 -11.03 -3.01 5.97
C ALA A 84 -10.64 -2.87 7.46
N ALA A 85 -9.48 -2.29 7.74
CA ALA A 85 -9.05 -2.02 9.11
C ALA A 85 -9.97 -1.00 9.79
N ASP A 86 -10.41 0.02 9.06
CA ASP A 86 -11.31 1.07 9.56
C ASP A 86 -12.67 0.47 9.92
N THR A 87 -13.27 -0.28 9.00
CA THR A 87 -14.53 -0.99 9.22
C THR A 87 -14.45 -2.00 10.37
N ALA A 88 -13.33 -2.73 10.46
CA ALA A 88 -13.11 -3.66 11.57
C ALA A 88 -13.06 -2.94 12.92
N MET A 89 -12.41 -1.79 12.97
CA MET A 89 -12.33 -0.97 14.18
C MET A 89 -13.65 -0.29 14.56
N GLU A 90 -14.53 -0.03 13.60
CA GLU A 90 -15.87 0.51 13.86
C GLU A 90 -16.75 -0.45 14.70
N ARG A 91 -16.53 -1.73 14.55
CA ARG A 91 -17.23 -2.76 15.31
C ARG A 91 -16.81 -2.84 16.77
N VAL A 92 -15.67 -2.24 17.13
CA VAL A 92 -15.17 -2.24 18.51
C VAL A 92 -15.69 -1.04 19.25
N SER A 93 -16.44 -1.27 20.33
CA SER A 93 -17.02 -0.18 21.14
C SER A 93 -15.94 0.78 21.69
N PRO A 94 -16.14 2.10 21.56
CA PRO A 94 -15.23 3.09 22.16
C PRO A 94 -15.08 2.95 23.68
N ASN A 95 -16.11 2.43 24.34
CA ASN A 95 -16.12 2.23 25.79
C ASN A 95 -15.06 1.23 26.27
N LEU A 96 -14.70 0.25 25.42
CA LEU A 96 -13.62 -0.71 25.72
C LEU A 96 -12.28 -0.01 25.93
N SER A 97 -11.96 0.97 25.10
CA SER A 97 -10.70 1.72 25.24
C SER A 97 -10.71 2.63 26.47
N GLN A 98 -11.87 3.18 26.85
CA GLN A 98 -12.02 4.02 28.03
C GLN A 98 -11.91 3.16 29.31
N ALA A 99 -12.60 2.04 29.36
CA ALA A 99 -12.53 1.09 30.49
C ALA A 99 -11.11 0.55 30.71
N ALA A 100 -10.42 0.19 29.62
CA ALA A 100 -9.03 -0.26 29.71
C ALA A 100 -8.08 0.83 30.24
N ARG A 101 -8.30 2.10 29.86
CA ARG A 101 -7.54 3.24 30.40
C ARG A 101 -7.82 3.47 31.89
N SER A 102 -9.06 3.34 32.32
CA SER A 102 -9.42 3.44 33.75
C SER A 102 -8.71 2.38 34.59
N LEU A 103 -8.38 1.23 33.97
CA LEU A 103 -7.60 0.15 34.57
C LEU A 103 -6.07 0.35 34.43
N GLY A 104 -5.62 1.54 34.00
CA GLY A 104 -4.20 1.89 33.87
C GLY A 104 -3.48 1.32 32.66
N ARG A 105 -4.21 0.74 31.67
CA ARG A 105 -3.59 0.19 30.45
C ARG A 105 -3.07 1.29 29.52
N SER A 106 -1.88 1.10 29.00
CA SER A 106 -1.27 1.98 28.00
C SER A 106 -1.97 1.85 26.64
N LYS A 107 -1.83 2.87 25.77
CA LYS A 107 -2.40 2.86 24.41
C LYS A 107 -1.92 1.66 23.57
N ARG A 108 -0.65 1.24 23.76
CA ARG A 108 -0.07 0.09 23.07
C ARG A 108 -0.66 -1.23 23.55
N GLU A 109 -0.83 -1.39 24.85
CA GLU A 109 -1.44 -2.59 25.43
C GLU A 109 -2.90 -2.74 24.98
N ILE A 110 -3.65 -1.64 24.95
CA ILE A 110 -5.03 -1.63 24.45
C ILE A 110 -5.07 -2.08 22.97
N LEU A 111 -4.16 -1.55 22.13
CA LEU A 111 -4.10 -1.95 20.72
C LEU A 111 -3.79 -3.44 20.57
N VAL A 112 -2.76 -3.94 21.26
CA VAL A 112 -2.25 -5.30 21.05
C VAL A 112 -3.11 -6.35 21.74
N GLN A 113 -3.57 -6.07 22.97
CA GLN A 113 -4.28 -7.05 23.80
C GLN A 113 -5.80 -7.03 23.62
N ILE A 114 -6.37 -5.92 23.14
CA ILE A 114 -7.83 -5.77 23.01
C ILE A 114 -8.22 -5.63 21.53
N PHE A 115 -7.75 -4.60 20.85
CA PHE A 115 -8.19 -4.32 19.47
C PHE A 115 -7.72 -5.38 18.48
N LEU A 116 -6.44 -5.71 18.48
CA LEU A 116 -5.86 -6.64 17.50
C LEU A 116 -6.51 -8.04 17.55
N PRO A 117 -6.74 -8.66 18.72
CA PRO A 117 -7.46 -9.93 18.79
C PRO A 117 -8.91 -9.86 18.31
N LEU A 118 -9.60 -8.75 18.59
CA LEU A 118 -10.98 -8.55 18.16
C LEU A 118 -11.14 -8.39 16.64
N ILE A 119 -10.19 -7.73 16.00
CA ILE A 119 -10.26 -7.43 14.55
C ILE A 119 -9.49 -8.43 13.68
N LYS A 120 -8.78 -9.41 14.25
CA LYS A 120 -7.93 -10.36 13.50
C LYS A 120 -8.68 -11.09 12.38
N GLY A 121 -9.93 -11.48 12.60
CA GLY A 121 -10.73 -12.13 11.57
C GLY A 121 -11.03 -11.22 10.38
N SER A 122 -11.40 -9.97 10.63
CA SER A 122 -11.63 -8.97 9.59
C SER A 122 -10.35 -8.62 8.84
N LEU A 123 -9.20 -8.55 9.55
CA LEU A 123 -7.90 -8.36 8.91
C LEU A 123 -7.50 -9.54 8.04
N GLY A 124 -7.78 -10.77 8.48
CA GLY A 124 -7.55 -11.98 7.70
C GLY A 124 -8.34 -11.96 6.38
N SER A 125 -9.64 -11.62 6.44
CA SER A 125 -10.48 -11.47 5.25
C SER A 125 -9.97 -10.38 4.30
N ALA A 126 -9.52 -9.25 4.85
CA ALA A 126 -8.93 -8.18 4.06
C ALA A 126 -7.63 -8.60 3.36
N LEU A 127 -6.78 -9.37 4.05
CA LEU A 127 -5.55 -9.92 3.47
C LEU A 127 -5.84 -10.83 2.27
N VAL A 128 -6.84 -11.69 2.38
CA VAL A 128 -7.27 -12.55 1.28
C VAL A 128 -7.78 -11.73 0.09
N LEU A 129 -8.59 -10.69 0.33
CA LEU A 129 -9.08 -9.80 -0.71
C LEU A 129 -7.93 -9.08 -1.43
N VAL A 130 -7.01 -8.47 -0.68
CA VAL A 130 -5.83 -7.81 -1.25
C VAL A 130 -4.99 -8.80 -2.06
N PHE A 131 -4.78 -10.00 -1.54
CA PHE A 131 -4.03 -11.04 -2.25
C PHE A 131 -4.69 -11.41 -3.59
N VAL A 132 -6.00 -11.65 -3.59
CA VAL A 132 -6.75 -11.98 -4.82
C VAL A 132 -6.69 -10.84 -5.83
N ASP A 133 -6.80 -9.59 -5.39
CA ASP A 133 -6.72 -8.42 -6.27
C ASP A 133 -5.30 -8.21 -6.81
N CYS A 134 -4.27 -8.44 -6.00
CA CYS A 134 -2.88 -8.43 -6.46
C CYS A 134 -2.61 -9.49 -7.53
N VAL A 135 -3.15 -10.70 -7.35
CA VAL A 135 -2.97 -11.81 -8.32
C VAL A 135 -3.61 -11.50 -9.67
N LYS A 136 -4.70 -10.75 -9.68
CA LYS A 136 -5.44 -10.35 -10.90
C LYS A 136 -4.91 -9.07 -11.55
N GLU A 137 -4.00 -8.34 -10.89
CA GLU A 137 -3.56 -7.02 -11.38
C GLU A 137 -2.70 -7.17 -12.63
N LEU A 138 -3.28 -6.87 -13.77
CA LEU A 138 -2.65 -6.97 -15.09
C LEU A 138 -2.18 -5.61 -15.61
N PRO A 139 -3.02 -4.55 -15.70
CA PRO A 139 -2.66 -3.30 -16.38
C PRO A 139 -1.43 -2.60 -15.80
N ALA A 140 -1.35 -2.46 -14.48
CA ALA A 140 -0.20 -1.82 -13.84
C ALA A 140 1.06 -2.69 -13.99
N THR A 141 0.91 -4.00 -13.86
CA THR A 141 2.03 -4.94 -14.00
C THR A 141 2.62 -4.92 -15.41
N MET A 142 1.79 -4.92 -16.44
CA MET A 142 2.25 -4.90 -17.84
C MET A 142 3.09 -3.67 -18.15
N LEU A 143 2.77 -2.51 -17.57
CA LEU A 143 3.49 -1.26 -17.79
C LEU A 143 4.77 -1.12 -16.95
N LEU A 144 4.82 -1.72 -15.77
CA LEU A 144 5.91 -1.51 -14.80
C LEU A 144 6.85 -2.69 -14.66
N ARG A 145 6.48 -3.88 -15.18
CA ARG A 145 7.29 -5.09 -15.02
C ARG A 145 8.66 -4.94 -15.70
N PRO A 146 9.73 -5.42 -15.05
CA PRO A 146 11.03 -5.56 -15.69
C PRO A 146 11.01 -6.64 -16.78
N PHE A 147 12.01 -6.62 -17.66
CA PHE A 147 12.21 -7.68 -18.64
C PHE A 147 12.37 -9.05 -17.91
N ASN A 148 11.80 -10.10 -18.50
CA ASN A 148 11.80 -11.47 -17.94
C ASN A 148 11.11 -11.64 -16.58
N PHE A 149 10.30 -10.66 -16.17
CA PHE A 149 9.47 -10.76 -14.97
C PHE A 149 8.02 -11.05 -15.35
N SER A 150 7.48 -12.16 -14.84
CA SER A 150 6.10 -12.57 -15.08
C SER A 150 5.36 -12.74 -13.77
N THR A 151 4.18 -12.17 -13.67
CA THR A 151 3.21 -12.49 -12.62
C THR A 151 2.22 -13.53 -13.14
N LEU A 152 1.38 -14.08 -12.25
CA LEU A 152 0.34 -15.01 -12.68
C LEU A 152 -0.59 -14.35 -13.70
N ALA A 153 -1.00 -13.10 -13.47
CA ALA A 153 -1.86 -12.34 -14.38
C ALA A 153 -1.24 -12.15 -15.77
N THR A 154 0.03 -11.76 -15.84
CA THR A 154 0.69 -11.57 -17.13
C THR A 154 0.89 -12.87 -17.87
N ARG A 155 1.23 -13.96 -17.16
CA ARG A 155 1.45 -15.26 -17.76
C ARG A 155 0.15 -15.88 -18.31
N THR A 156 -0.96 -15.76 -17.58
CA THR A 156 -2.27 -16.19 -18.08
C THR A 156 -2.73 -15.36 -19.25
N HIS A 157 -2.49 -14.06 -19.26
CA HIS A 157 -2.79 -13.19 -20.39
C HIS A 157 -1.98 -13.58 -21.63
N ASP A 158 -0.65 -13.75 -21.49
CA ASP A 158 0.23 -14.13 -22.59
C ASP A 158 -0.19 -15.49 -23.21
N GLN A 159 -0.62 -16.45 -22.40
CA GLN A 159 -1.10 -17.75 -22.87
C GLN A 159 -2.52 -17.71 -23.50
N ALA A 160 -3.37 -16.79 -23.06
CA ALA A 160 -4.72 -16.66 -23.60
C ALA A 160 -4.77 -15.84 -24.90
N SER A 161 -3.70 -15.13 -25.24
CA SER A 161 -3.55 -14.33 -26.45
C SER A 161 -2.84 -15.06 -27.61
N LEU A 162 -2.45 -16.32 -27.41
CA LEU A 162 -1.90 -17.23 -28.41
C LEU A 162 -3.01 -18.01 -29.12
#